data_0dd2f764677bdbae843a566c5251a7a1
#
_entry.id   0dd2f764677bdbae843a566c5251a7a1
#
_cell.length_a   1.000
_cell.length_b   1.000
_cell.length_c   1.000
_cell.angle_alpha   90.00
_cell.angle_beta   90.00
_cell.angle_gamma   90.00
#
_symmetry.space_group_name_H-M   'P 1'
#
loop_
_entity.id
_entity.type
_entity.pdbx_description
1 polymer ?
#
loop_
_entity_poly.entity_id
_entity_poly.type
_entity_poly.pdbx_seq_one_letter_code
_entity_poly.pdbx_strand_id
1 'polypeptide(L)'
;AYDELINLFKSNLEGERNHIITELGILYAKYQQEKLMDHCRNYYSNMNVHKVIRNCEQNYMWEEVVFLYSHYNGYDQALNTMIEHSPLCWKHDLYCQVLRKVTNSNLYNKSIDFYVKEQPQLLNDMLKVISSKVDLSTTVNELKKNNVIALSAPFLKSVQSANNYDVNEALNEIFIEEEEPELLKTSILKYSAYDKLSL
;
A
#
# COMPACT_ATOMS: atom_id res chain seq x y z
N ALA A 1 24.35 -1.60 43.14
CA ALA A 1 24.13 -0.20 43.61
C ALA A 1 24.74 0.86 42.70
N TYR A 2 26.07 0.79 42.39
CA TYR A 2 26.73 1.85 41.57
C TYR A 2 26.33 1.76 40.09
N ASP A 3 26.27 0.55 39.55
CA ASP A 3 25.84 0.32 38.16
C ASP A 3 24.36 0.61 37.95
N GLU A 4 23.54 0.37 38.94
CA GLU A 4 22.11 0.74 38.90
C GLU A 4 21.92 2.26 38.88
N LEU A 5 22.70 3.00 39.66
CA LEU A 5 22.71 4.47 39.63
C LEU A 5 23.18 5.04 38.29
N ILE A 6 24.23 4.46 37.72
CA ILE A 6 24.73 4.86 36.37
C ILE A 6 23.67 4.57 35.31
N ASN A 7 23.02 3.42 35.36
CA ASN A 7 21.95 3.09 34.41
C ASN A 7 20.73 3.99 34.57
N LEU A 8 20.37 4.36 35.81
CA LEU A 8 19.30 5.30 36.10
C LEU A 8 19.60 6.71 35.56
N PHE A 9 20.84 7.18 35.73
CA PHE A 9 21.30 8.46 35.19
C PHE A 9 21.30 8.46 33.66
N LYS A 10 21.79 7.41 33.01
CA LYS A 10 21.77 7.27 31.56
C LYS A 10 20.34 7.25 31.00
N SER A 11 19.41 6.51 31.65
CA SER A 11 18.02 6.46 31.23
C SER A 11 17.29 7.80 31.39
N ASN A 12 17.60 8.57 32.43
CA ASN A 12 17.05 9.91 32.61
C ASN A 12 17.54 10.90 31.54
N LEU A 13 18.85 10.87 31.23
CA LEU A 13 19.43 11.71 30.16
C LEU A 13 18.86 11.33 28.78
N GLU A 14 18.63 10.06 28.48
CA GLU A 14 17.97 9.62 27.28
C GLU A 14 16.49 10.08 27.22
N GLY A 15 15.77 9.99 28.34
CA GLY A 15 14.40 10.46 28.44
C GLY A 15 14.28 11.98 28.20
N GLU A 16 15.14 12.78 28.78
CA GLU A 16 15.19 14.24 28.52
C GLU A 16 15.52 14.56 27.08
N ARG A 17 16.49 13.86 26.49
CA ARG A 17 16.86 14.01 25.09
C ARG A 17 15.69 13.67 24.16
N ASN A 18 15.00 12.54 24.39
CA ASN A 18 13.85 12.12 23.59
C ASN A 18 12.67 13.09 23.72
N HIS A 19 12.48 13.68 24.90
CA HIS A 19 11.50 14.74 25.09
C HIS A 19 11.83 15.98 24.25
N ILE A 20 13.05 16.48 24.32
CA ILE A 20 13.51 17.64 23.54
C ILE A 20 13.36 17.37 22.03
N ILE A 21 13.75 16.19 21.54
CA ILE A 21 13.60 15.80 20.13
C ILE A 21 12.12 15.82 19.72
N THR A 22 11.22 15.30 20.58
CA THR A 22 9.78 15.29 20.33
C THR A 22 9.23 16.72 20.23
N GLU A 23 9.52 17.57 21.21
CA GLU A 23 9.03 18.97 21.23
C GLU A 23 9.57 19.78 20.05
N LEU A 24 10.83 19.54 19.66
CA LEU A 24 11.41 20.18 18.48
C LEU A 24 10.69 19.76 17.19
N GLY A 25 10.34 18.47 17.04
CA GLY A 25 9.52 18.00 15.93
C GLY A 25 8.14 18.67 15.86
N ILE A 26 7.50 18.86 17.03
CA ILE A 26 6.23 19.59 17.13
C ILE A 26 6.38 21.06 16.73
N LEU A 27 7.45 21.71 17.15
CA LEU A 27 7.73 23.10 16.78
C LEU A 27 8.02 23.23 15.28
N TYR A 28 8.74 22.29 14.67
CA TYR A 28 8.95 22.26 13.23
C TYR A 28 7.63 22.09 12.48
N ALA A 29 6.75 21.19 12.90
CA ALA A 29 5.44 21.03 12.29
C ALA A 29 4.62 22.34 12.26
N LYS A 30 4.79 23.20 13.29
CA LYS A 30 4.03 24.44 13.43
C LYS A 30 4.68 25.65 12.74
N TYR A 31 6.00 25.75 12.77
CA TYR A 31 6.69 27.01 12.46
C TYR A 31 7.79 26.91 11.41
N GLN A 32 8.33 25.71 11.15
CA GLN A 32 9.46 25.49 10.23
C GLN A 32 9.29 24.16 9.50
N GLN A 33 8.21 24.04 8.74
CA GLN A 33 7.77 22.80 8.09
C GLN A 33 8.83 22.20 7.18
N GLU A 34 9.64 23.02 6.52
CA GLU A 34 10.74 22.59 5.65
C GLU A 34 11.82 21.76 6.35
N LYS A 35 11.93 21.88 7.69
CA LYS A 35 12.91 21.11 8.50
C LYS A 35 12.35 19.80 9.07
N LEU A 36 11.03 19.64 9.02
CA LEU A 36 10.35 18.55 9.72
C LEU A 36 10.73 17.18 9.15
N MET A 37 10.72 17.02 7.84
CA MET A 37 11.05 15.72 7.22
C MET A 37 12.46 15.26 7.56
N ASP A 38 13.44 16.15 7.52
CA ASP A 38 14.83 15.82 7.89
C ASP A 38 14.94 15.49 9.39
N HIS A 39 14.22 16.22 10.23
CA HIS A 39 14.13 15.89 11.65
C HIS A 39 13.52 14.51 11.89
N CYS A 40 12.42 14.18 11.21
CA CYS A 40 11.80 12.86 11.30
C CYS A 40 12.76 11.76 10.84
N ARG A 41 13.44 11.93 9.71
CA ARG A 41 14.41 10.94 9.19
C ARG A 41 15.54 10.65 10.16
N ASN A 42 16.05 11.67 10.82
CA ASN A 42 17.19 11.55 11.72
C ASN A 42 16.83 11.03 13.12
N TYR A 43 15.58 11.23 13.57
CA TYR A 43 15.24 11.06 14.98
C TYR A 43 13.95 10.27 15.25
N TYR A 44 13.31 9.64 14.24
CA TYR A 44 12.04 8.91 14.43
C TYR A 44 12.12 7.86 15.55
N SER A 45 13.26 7.20 15.76
CA SER A 45 13.46 6.20 16.81
C SER A 45 13.61 6.79 18.23
N ASN A 46 13.85 8.09 18.33
CA ASN A 46 14.13 8.80 19.58
C ASN A 46 13.04 9.82 19.97
N MET A 47 11.90 9.79 19.29
CA MET A 47 10.79 10.71 19.57
C MET A 47 9.52 9.97 19.99
N ASN A 48 8.60 10.66 20.65
CA ASN A 48 7.24 10.20 20.81
C ASN A 48 6.48 10.37 19.49
N VAL A 49 6.55 9.35 18.64
CA VAL A 49 6.02 9.35 17.27
C VAL A 49 4.54 9.73 17.24
N HIS A 50 3.72 9.20 18.17
CA HIS A 50 2.29 9.52 18.22
C HIS A 50 1.98 11.00 18.47
N LYS A 51 2.79 11.67 19.33
CA LYS A 51 2.66 13.12 19.55
C LYS A 51 3.01 13.91 18.29
N VAL A 52 4.10 13.53 17.62
CA VAL A 52 4.54 14.20 16.40
C VAL A 52 3.54 13.98 15.27
N ILE A 53 3.06 12.74 15.04
CA ILE A 53 2.03 12.43 14.03
C ILE A 53 0.80 13.32 14.24
N ARG A 54 0.24 13.37 15.47
CA ARG A 54 -0.94 14.21 15.74
C ARG A 54 -0.72 15.68 15.38
N ASN A 55 0.48 16.21 15.64
CA ASN A 55 0.81 17.59 15.26
C ASN A 55 1.00 17.75 13.74
N CYS A 56 1.58 16.75 13.05
CA CYS A 56 1.68 16.73 11.60
C CYS A 56 0.28 16.74 10.95
N GLU A 57 -0.65 15.90 11.43
CA GLU A 57 -2.04 15.85 10.97
C GLU A 57 -2.74 17.20 11.13
N GLN A 58 -2.58 17.86 12.30
CA GLN A 58 -3.15 19.18 12.57
C GLN A 58 -2.59 20.29 11.67
N ASN A 59 -1.39 20.12 11.14
CA ASN A 59 -0.72 21.07 10.26
C ASN A 59 -0.65 20.59 8.79
N TYR A 60 -1.40 19.54 8.43
CA TYR A 60 -1.52 19.01 7.06
C TYR A 60 -0.19 18.50 6.47
N MET A 61 0.73 18.03 7.31
CA MET A 61 2.04 17.51 6.92
C MET A 61 1.95 16.00 6.61
N TRP A 62 1.23 15.66 5.52
CA TRP A 62 0.85 14.27 5.23
C TRP A 62 2.00 13.37 4.79
N GLU A 63 3.05 13.91 4.14
CA GLU A 63 4.25 13.13 3.78
C GLU A 63 4.98 12.65 5.03
N GLU A 64 5.09 13.50 6.07
CA GLU A 64 5.69 13.16 7.35
C GLU A 64 4.86 12.16 8.13
N VAL A 65 3.52 12.28 8.08
CA VAL A 65 2.60 11.30 8.68
C VAL A 65 2.81 9.92 8.05
N VAL A 66 2.84 9.82 6.73
CA VAL A 66 3.10 8.56 6.00
C VAL A 66 4.47 8.00 6.35
N PHE A 67 5.51 8.86 6.38
CA PHE A 67 6.86 8.46 6.76
C PHE A 67 6.91 7.86 8.17
N LEU A 68 6.34 8.54 9.15
CA LEU A 68 6.35 8.11 10.55
C LEU A 68 5.55 6.82 10.76
N TYR A 69 4.34 6.69 10.20
CA TYR A 69 3.58 5.45 10.26
C TYR A 69 4.32 4.29 9.60
N SER A 70 4.96 4.51 8.45
CA SER A 70 5.70 3.47 7.73
C SER A 70 6.91 2.95 8.51
N HIS A 71 7.57 3.81 9.31
CA HIS A 71 8.73 3.45 10.13
C HIS A 71 8.34 2.91 11.51
N TYR A 72 7.11 3.15 11.94
CA TYR A 72 6.59 2.67 13.23
C TYR A 72 5.64 1.49 13.09
N ASN A 73 5.74 0.75 11.98
CA ASN A 73 4.91 -0.42 11.64
C ASN A 73 3.41 -0.13 11.54
N GLY A 74 3.00 1.12 11.42
CA GLY A 74 1.62 1.56 11.19
C GLY A 74 1.26 1.52 9.71
N TYR A 75 1.44 0.39 9.04
CA TYR A 75 1.29 0.27 7.58
C TYR A 75 -0.14 0.51 7.12
N ASP A 76 -1.13 0.08 7.90
CA ASP A 76 -2.55 0.28 7.60
C ASP A 76 -2.90 1.78 7.63
N GLN A 77 -2.39 2.50 8.64
CA GLN A 77 -2.57 3.94 8.78
C GLN A 77 -1.84 4.70 7.66
N ALA A 78 -0.59 4.32 7.35
CA ALA A 78 0.17 4.92 6.25
C ALA A 78 -0.57 4.78 4.91
N LEU A 79 -1.13 3.60 4.63
CA LEU A 79 -1.86 3.34 3.41
C LEU A 79 -3.16 4.16 3.34
N ASN A 80 -3.96 4.18 4.42
CA ASN A 80 -5.16 5.00 4.49
C ASN A 80 -4.84 6.49 4.29
N THR A 81 -3.78 7.01 4.95
CA THR A 81 -3.35 8.41 4.78
C THR A 81 -3.01 8.72 3.32
N MET A 82 -2.31 7.83 2.62
CA MET A 82 -1.99 8.01 1.19
C MET A 82 -3.23 8.02 0.30
N ILE A 83 -4.25 7.20 0.61
CA ILE A 83 -5.52 7.17 -0.12
C ILE A 83 -6.33 8.46 0.14
N GLU A 84 -6.47 8.83 1.41
CA GLU A 84 -7.33 9.93 1.84
C GLU A 84 -6.78 11.31 1.48
N HIS A 85 -5.45 11.44 1.41
CA HIS A 85 -4.76 12.70 1.14
C HIS A 85 -3.94 12.67 -0.15
N SER A 86 -4.33 11.84 -1.13
CA SER A 86 -3.82 11.91 -2.50
C SER A 86 -4.27 13.25 -3.15
N PRO A 87 -3.43 13.93 -3.93
CA PRO A 87 -2.07 13.54 -4.35
C PRO A 87 -0.94 14.06 -3.44
N LEU A 88 -1.25 14.66 -2.29
CA LEU A 88 -0.27 15.38 -1.45
C LEU A 88 0.86 14.48 -0.92
N CYS A 89 0.56 13.23 -0.60
CA CYS A 89 1.54 12.31 0.00
C CYS A 89 1.65 10.95 -0.72
N TRP A 90 0.86 10.74 -1.78
CA TRP A 90 0.89 9.50 -2.52
C TRP A 90 2.06 9.46 -3.51
N LYS A 91 2.80 8.35 -3.49
CA LYS A 91 3.85 7.99 -4.47
C LYS A 91 3.74 6.50 -4.73
N HIS A 92 3.64 6.09 -6.00
CA HIS A 92 3.40 4.69 -6.39
C HIS A 92 4.36 3.70 -5.72
N ASP A 93 5.67 3.97 -5.79
CA ASP A 93 6.68 3.07 -5.23
C ASP A 93 6.55 2.92 -3.72
N LEU A 94 6.34 4.03 -3.01
CA LEU A 94 6.13 4.02 -1.56
C LEU A 94 4.84 3.29 -1.20
N TYR A 95 3.75 3.54 -1.94
CA TYR A 95 2.49 2.86 -1.77
C TYR A 95 2.65 1.34 -1.88
N CYS A 96 3.29 0.87 -2.95
CA CYS A 96 3.56 -0.55 -3.16
C CYS A 96 4.47 -1.16 -2.08
N GLN A 97 5.47 -0.41 -1.58
CA GLN A 97 6.31 -0.85 -0.46
C GLN A 97 5.52 -1.05 0.83
N VAL A 98 4.64 -0.11 1.16
CA VAL A 98 3.75 -0.19 2.34
C VAL A 98 2.74 -1.32 2.17
N LEU A 99 2.10 -1.43 1.00
CA LEU A 99 1.09 -2.43 0.69
C LEU A 99 1.62 -3.87 0.84
N ARG A 100 2.91 -4.10 0.50
CA ARG A 100 3.55 -5.41 0.75
C ARG A 100 3.57 -5.82 2.22
N LYS A 101 3.50 -4.88 3.15
CA LYS A 101 3.56 -5.12 4.60
C LYS A 101 2.18 -5.17 5.26
N VAL A 102 1.16 -4.67 4.59
CA VAL A 102 -0.24 -4.72 5.03
C VAL A 102 -0.73 -6.17 5.02
N THR A 103 -1.53 -6.53 6.02
CA THR A 103 -2.19 -7.84 6.16
C THR A 103 -3.71 -7.75 6.17
N ASN A 104 -4.26 -6.55 6.26
CA ASN A 104 -5.69 -6.30 6.30
C ASN A 104 -6.31 -6.40 4.89
N SER A 105 -7.14 -7.42 4.67
CA SER A 105 -7.77 -7.69 3.37
C SER A 105 -8.67 -6.55 2.87
N ASN A 106 -9.32 -5.81 3.78
CA ASN A 106 -10.16 -4.68 3.39
C ASN A 106 -9.35 -3.56 2.70
N LEU A 107 -8.07 -3.42 3.04
CA LEU A 107 -7.20 -2.42 2.41
C LEU A 107 -6.80 -2.80 0.99
N TYR A 108 -6.80 -4.09 0.64
CA TYR A 108 -6.58 -4.50 -0.75
C TYR A 108 -7.72 -4.04 -1.65
N ASN A 109 -8.97 -4.21 -1.21
CA ASN A 109 -10.14 -3.73 -1.97
C ASN A 109 -10.15 -2.20 -2.08
N LYS A 110 -9.88 -1.48 -0.98
CA LYS A 110 -9.70 -0.01 -1.02
C LYS A 110 -8.59 0.41 -1.98
N SER A 111 -7.50 -0.36 -2.05
CA SER A 111 -6.40 -0.08 -2.98
C SER A 111 -6.84 -0.27 -4.44
N ILE A 112 -7.60 -1.32 -4.74
CA ILE A 112 -8.16 -1.55 -6.08
C ILE A 112 -9.06 -0.37 -6.47
N ASP A 113 -10.01 -0.01 -5.61
CA ASP A 113 -10.91 1.12 -5.85
C ASP A 113 -10.17 2.45 -6.07
N PHE A 114 -9.15 2.71 -5.28
CA PHE A 114 -8.31 3.90 -5.41
C PHE A 114 -7.57 3.92 -6.75
N TYR A 115 -6.91 2.83 -7.12
CA TYR A 115 -6.17 2.76 -8.38
C TYR A 115 -7.08 2.83 -9.59
N VAL A 116 -8.23 2.19 -9.56
CA VAL A 116 -9.21 2.27 -10.65
C VAL A 116 -9.65 3.71 -10.90
N LYS A 117 -9.85 4.49 -9.85
CA LYS A 117 -10.33 5.88 -9.94
C LYS A 117 -9.23 6.89 -10.26
N GLU A 118 -8.11 6.78 -9.57
CA GLU A 118 -7.08 7.82 -9.56
C GLU A 118 -5.86 7.47 -10.43
N GLN A 119 -5.52 6.19 -10.58
CA GLN A 119 -4.26 5.74 -11.20
C GLN A 119 -4.42 4.47 -12.04
N PRO A 120 -5.38 4.41 -13.00
CA PRO A 120 -5.69 3.18 -13.73
C PRO A 120 -4.50 2.61 -14.52
N GLN A 121 -3.59 3.45 -14.99
CA GLN A 121 -2.38 3.04 -15.71
C GLN A 121 -1.39 2.23 -14.84
N LEU A 122 -1.46 2.38 -13.52
CA LEU A 122 -0.57 1.69 -12.56
C LEU A 122 -1.28 0.53 -11.84
N LEU A 123 -2.55 0.26 -12.19
CA LEU A 123 -3.37 -0.78 -11.56
C LEU A 123 -2.69 -2.16 -11.63
N ASN A 124 -2.18 -2.56 -12.80
CA ASN A 124 -1.55 -3.88 -12.97
C ASN A 124 -0.32 -4.08 -12.08
N ASP A 125 0.48 -3.03 -11.88
CA ASP A 125 1.68 -3.11 -11.05
C ASP A 125 1.31 -3.24 -9.57
N MET A 126 0.28 -2.51 -9.13
CA MET A 126 -0.27 -2.67 -7.79
C MET A 126 -0.88 -4.06 -7.58
N LEU A 127 -1.69 -4.58 -8.52
CA LEU A 127 -2.30 -5.90 -8.45
C LEU A 127 -1.25 -7.01 -8.34
N LYS A 128 -0.12 -6.92 -9.05
CA LYS A 128 1.01 -7.86 -8.91
C LYS A 128 1.57 -7.90 -7.49
N VAL A 129 1.60 -6.75 -6.78
CA VAL A 129 2.08 -6.67 -5.40
C VAL A 129 1.22 -7.48 -4.43
N ILE A 130 -0.09 -7.52 -4.64
CA ILE A 130 -1.04 -8.20 -3.75
C ILE A 130 -1.44 -9.59 -4.25
N SER A 131 -1.00 -10.03 -5.42
CA SER A 131 -1.42 -11.26 -6.08
C SER A 131 -1.36 -12.53 -5.23
N SER A 132 -0.36 -12.61 -4.34
CA SER A 132 -0.19 -13.75 -3.41
C SER A 132 -0.98 -13.64 -2.10
N LYS A 133 -1.66 -12.52 -1.89
CA LYS A 133 -2.33 -12.19 -0.62
C LYS A 133 -3.85 -12.10 -0.75
N VAL A 134 -4.34 -12.01 -1.97
CA VAL A 134 -5.77 -11.86 -2.28
C VAL A 134 -6.35 -13.16 -2.82
N ASP A 135 -7.65 -13.34 -2.62
CA ASP A 135 -8.40 -14.33 -3.35
C ASP A 135 -8.63 -13.85 -4.78
N LEU A 136 -8.19 -14.66 -5.76
CA LEU A 136 -8.23 -14.29 -7.17
C LEU A 136 -9.67 -14.14 -7.68
N SER A 137 -10.59 -15.01 -7.24
CA SER A 137 -12.00 -14.96 -7.62
C SER A 137 -12.65 -13.64 -7.16
N THR A 138 -12.45 -13.28 -5.90
CA THR A 138 -12.93 -12.00 -5.36
C THR A 138 -12.32 -10.82 -6.11
N THR A 139 -11.03 -10.88 -6.43
CA THR A 139 -10.34 -9.81 -7.17
C THR A 139 -10.90 -9.64 -8.57
N VAL A 140 -11.10 -10.73 -9.32
CA VAL A 140 -11.71 -10.70 -10.66
C VAL A 140 -13.11 -10.10 -10.61
N ASN A 141 -13.92 -10.47 -9.62
CA ASN A 141 -15.27 -9.92 -9.45
C ASN A 141 -15.25 -8.41 -9.19
N GLU A 142 -14.32 -7.91 -8.36
CA GLU A 142 -14.16 -6.46 -8.14
C GLU A 142 -13.68 -5.74 -9.42
N LEU A 143 -12.78 -6.34 -10.20
CA LEU A 143 -12.34 -5.76 -11.48
C LEU A 143 -13.48 -5.72 -12.52
N LYS A 144 -14.30 -6.78 -12.61
CA LYS A 144 -15.51 -6.81 -13.46
C LYS A 144 -16.53 -5.75 -13.03
N LYS A 145 -16.80 -5.64 -11.73
CA LYS A 145 -17.73 -4.66 -11.17
C LYS A 145 -17.32 -3.21 -11.47
N ASN A 146 -16.02 -2.94 -11.50
CA ASN A 146 -15.47 -1.62 -11.83
C ASN A 146 -15.27 -1.41 -13.34
N ASN A 147 -15.64 -2.35 -14.20
CA ASN A 147 -15.47 -2.31 -15.66
C ASN A 147 -14.00 -2.11 -16.12
N VAL A 148 -13.04 -2.67 -15.38
CA VAL A 148 -11.61 -2.57 -15.70
C VAL A 148 -10.97 -3.92 -15.99
N ILE A 149 -11.77 -4.93 -16.28
CA ILE A 149 -11.30 -6.30 -16.50
C ILE A 149 -10.36 -6.39 -17.70
N ALA A 150 -10.67 -5.75 -18.82
CA ALA A 150 -9.81 -5.71 -20.01
C ALA A 150 -8.48 -4.99 -19.71
N LEU A 151 -8.52 -3.86 -18.99
CA LEU A 151 -7.30 -3.16 -18.55
C LEU A 151 -6.41 -4.05 -17.68
N SER A 152 -6.99 -5.00 -16.95
CA SER A 152 -6.30 -5.90 -16.03
C SER A 152 -5.75 -7.17 -16.70
N ALA A 153 -5.87 -7.32 -18.03
CA ALA A 153 -5.36 -8.47 -18.77
C ALA A 153 -3.89 -8.82 -18.49
N PRO A 154 -2.95 -7.86 -18.36
CA PRO A 154 -1.55 -8.16 -18.00
C PRO A 154 -1.42 -8.81 -16.61
N PHE A 155 -2.21 -8.38 -15.63
CA PHE A 155 -2.25 -9.01 -14.31
C PHE A 155 -2.84 -10.43 -14.39
N LEU A 156 -4.00 -10.58 -15.03
CA LEU A 156 -4.69 -11.87 -15.18
C LEU A 156 -3.78 -12.90 -15.87
N LYS A 157 -3.09 -12.53 -16.94
CA LYS A 157 -2.07 -13.38 -17.60
C LYS A 157 -0.96 -13.81 -16.64
N SER A 158 -0.52 -12.93 -15.73
CA SER A 158 0.54 -13.23 -14.77
C SER A 158 0.14 -14.25 -13.70
N VAL A 159 -1.15 -14.32 -13.36
CA VAL A 159 -1.69 -15.24 -12.33
C VAL A 159 -2.41 -16.46 -12.93
N GLN A 160 -2.52 -16.58 -14.24
CA GLN A 160 -3.23 -17.65 -14.93
C GLN A 160 -2.68 -19.05 -14.59
N SER A 161 -1.39 -19.16 -14.24
CA SER A 161 -0.74 -20.40 -13.81
C SER A 161 -1.37 -21.03 -12.55
N ALA A 162 -2.12 -20.26 -11.77
CA ALA A 162 -2.89 -20.78 -10.64
C ALA A 162 -4.11 -21.61 -11.07
N ASN A 163 -4.45 -21.60 -12.37
CA ASN A 163 -5.59 -22.29 -12.97
C ASN A 163 -6.92 -22.03 -12.21
N ASN A 164 -7.13 -20.76 -11.84
CA ASN A 164 -8.36 -20.30 -11.19
C ASN A 164 -9.46 -20.11 -12.23
N TYR A 165 -10.67 -20.59 -11.93
CA TYR A 165 -11.82 -20.54 -12.84
C TYR A 165 -12.14 -19.12 -13.31
N ASP A 166 -12.33 -18.19 -12.39
CA ASP A 166 -12.74 -16.82 -12.71
C ASP A 166 -11.66 -16.06 -13.51
N VAL A 167 -10.37 -16.35 -13.25
CA VAL A 167 -9.25 -15.77 -14.02
C VAL A 167 -9.25 -16.29 -15.45
N ASN A 168 -9.46 -17.61 -15.65
CA ASN A 168 -9.47 -18.21 -16.97
C ASN A 168 -10.67 -17.73 -17.78
N GLU A 169 -11.88 -17.68 -17.18
CA GLU A 169 -13.08 -17.14 -17.81
C GLU A 169 -12.86 -15.69 -18.25
N ALA A 170 -12.39 -14.84 -17.34
CA ALA A 170 -12.15 -13.44 -17.66
C ALA A 170 -11.14 -13.25 -18.79
N LEU A 171 -10.07 -14.05 -18.84
CA LEU A 171 -9.10 -14.00 -19.93
C LEU A 171 -9.67 -14.53 -21.25
N ASN A 172 -10.46 -15.61 -21.22
CA ASN A 172 -11.11 -16.14 -22.41
C ASN A 172 -12.13 -15.14 -22.98
N GLU A 173 -12.94 -14.48 -22.13
CA GLU A 173 -13.82 -13.37 -22.52
C GLU A 173 -13.03 -12.25 -23.21
N ILE A 174 -11.91 -11.81 -22.63
CA ILE A 174 -11.05 -10.76 -23.22
C ILE A 174 -10.49 -11.19 -24.58
N PHE A 175 -9.99 -12.44 -24.73
CA PHE A 175 -9.43 -12.93 -25.98
C PHE A 175 -10.48 -13.05 -27.10
N ILE A 176 -11.74 -13.31 -26.74
CA ILE A 176 -12.87 -13.32 -27.69
C ILE A 176 -13.20 -11.89 -28.11
N GLU A 177 -13.29 -10.95 -27.17
CA GLU A 177 -13.61 -9.54 -27.43
C GLU A 177 -12.51 -8.84 -28.26
N GLU A 178 -11.24 -9.18 -28.01
CA GLU A 178 -10.07 -8.62 -28.71
C GLU A 178 -9.76 -9.34 -30.05
N GLU A 179 -10.57 -10.36 -30.42
CA GLU A 179 -10.38 -11.17 -31.64
C GLU A 179 -9.00 -11.87 -31.70
N GLU A 180 -8.53 -12.41 -30.56
CA GLU A 180 -7.21 -13.05 -30.41
C GLU A 180 -7.34 -14.61 -30.33
N PRO A 181 -7.68 -15.31 -31.46
CA PRO A 181 -8.00 -16.74 -31.43
C PRO A 181 -6.84 -17.65 -31.04
N GLU A 182 -5.58 -17.27 -31.34
CA GLU A 182 -4.42 -18.08 -31.00
C GLU A 182 -4.11 -18.00 -29.48
N LEU A 183 -4.38 -16.87 -28.83
CA LEU A 183 -4.26 -16.75 -27.38
C LEU A 183 -5.37 -17.53 -26.69
N LEU A 184 -6.60 -17.44 -27.18
CA LEU A 184 -7.74 -18.20 -26.67
C LEU A 184 -7.47 -19.72 -26.79
N LYS A 185 -7.03 -20.20 -27.96
CA LYS A 185 -6.68 -21.61 -28.18
C LYS A 185 -5.59 -22.08 -27.21
N THR A 186 -4.56 -21.28 -27.02
CA THR A 186 -3.47 -21.59 -26.08
C THR A 186 -3.98 -21.68 -24.63
N SER A 187 -4.86 -20.75 -24.23
CA SER A 187 -5.49 -20.72 -22.92
C SER A 187 -6.29 -22.00 -22.67
N ILE A 188 -7.19 -22.36 -23.57
CA ILE A 188 -8.09 -23.53 -23.49
C ILE A 188 -7.30 -24.85 -23.45
N LEU A 189 -6.22 -24.96 -24.24
CA LEU A 189 -5.40 -26.17 -24.26
C LEU A 189 -4.56 -26.36 -23.00
N LYS A 190 -4.16 -25.27 -22.37
CA LYS A 190 -3.22 -25.28 -21.22
C LYS A 190 -3.93 -25.30 -19.87
N TYR A 191 -5.08 -24.66 -19.76
CA TYR A 191 -5.81 -24.49 -18.50
C TYR A 191 -7.18 -25.16 -18.58
N SER A 192 -7.61 -25.87 -17.54
CA SER A 192 -8.80 -26.70 -17.54
C SER A 192 -9.99 -26.13 -16.77
N ALA A 193 -9.74 -25.13 -15.93
CA ALA A 193 -10.75 -24.52 -15.09
C ALA A 193 -11.46 -23.37 -15.84
N TYR A 194 -12.43 -23.70 -16.68
CA TYR A 194 -13.33 -22.78 -17.39
C TYR A 194 -14.63 -23.51 -17.80
N ASP A 195 -15.68 -22.78 -18.15
CA ASP A 195 -16.92 -23.37 -18.67
C ASP A 195 -16.77 -23.71 -20.14
N LYS A 196 -16.79 -25.00 -20.44
CA LYS A 196 -16.71 -25.54 -21.83
C LYS A 196 -17.95 -25.28 -22.67
N LEU A 197 -19.06 -24.88 -22.04
CA LEU A 197 -20.33 -24.63 -22.72
C LEU A 197 -20.53 -23.14 -23.05
N SER A 198 -19.73 -22.27 -22.47
CA SER A 198 -19.81 -20.83 -22.69
C SER A 198 -18.89 -20.33 -23.81
N LEU A 199 -18.02 -21.17 -24.34
CA LEU A 199 -17.10 -20.92 -25.46
C LEU A 199 -17.66 -21.47 -26.75
#